data_41da5af64203ba25d85f303a484a3662
#
_entry.id   41da5af64203ba25d85f303a484a3662
#
_cell.length_a   1.000
_cell.length_b   1.000
_cell.length_c   1.000
_cell.angle_alpha   90.00
_cell.angle_beta   90.00
_cell.angle_gamma   90.00
#
_symmetry.space_group_name_H-M   'P 1'
#
loop_
_entity.id
_entity.type
_entity.pdbx_description
1 polymer ?
#
loop_
_entity_poly.entity_id
_entity_poly.type
_entity_poly.pdbx_seq_one_letter_code
_entity_poly.pdbx_strand_id
1 'polypeptide(L)'
;MKIVLITVDNEEITLKNIISAVLTQTAEAACDSLSIKFIDNIKAVEIEKVLAYKDDELIFNGYCDCQKSAVDEKGFQTYIYARSSACLLVDNDAFAYTYNCPSALSLFQAYAKDLGFKFKLPNVYTLKKYEVTSGASLFGAINSLVSMISGNGIRINASNEIIMLEASKDILNLNSYPILSVKSIINRSEPISAVHYKKEFSSNYDCHTYSKSAKDLGFSRNR
;
A
#
# COMPACT_ATOMS: atom_id res chain seq x y z
N MET A 1 -5.72 21.03 -6.99
CA MET A 1 -5.00 19.77 -7.31
C MET A 1 -4.57 19.84 -8.77
N LYS A 2 -3.30 19.63 -9.06
CA LYS A 2 -2.72 19.54 -10.42
C LYS A 2 -2.45 18.08 -10.73
N ILE A 3 -2.88 17.58 -11.88
CA ILE A 3 -2.61 16.22 -12.35
C ILE A 3 -1.83 16.29 -13.65
N VAL A 4 -0.74 15.54 -13.71
CA VAL A 4 0.13 15.40 -14.86
C VAL A 4 0.14 13.94 -15.30
N LEU A 5 -0.16 13.71 -16.56
CA LEU A 5 -0.06 12.40 -17.20
C LEU A 5 1.26 12.34 -17.97
N ILE A 6 1.95 11.21 -17.89
CA ILE A 6 3.15 10.94 -18.66
C ILE A 6 2.82 9.83 -19.64
N THR A 7 3.01 10.09 -20.92
CA THR A 7 2.77 9.11 -21.99
C THR A 7 3.92 8.11 -22.10
N VAL A 8 3.70 7.02 -22.82
CA VAL A 8 4.76 6.05 -23.15
C VAL A 8 5.93 6.66 -23.93
N ASP A 9 5.66 7.78 -24.64
CA ASP A 9 6.68 8.56 -25.37
C ASP A 9 7.36 9.63 -24.50
N ASN A 10 7.13 9.62 -23.18
CA ASN A 10 7.63 10.58 -22.19
C ASN A 10 7.13 12.03 -22.40
N GLU A 11 6.00 12.21 -23.04
CA GLU A 11 5.37 13.53 -23.11
C GLU A 11 4.55 13.81 -21.85
N GLU A 12 4.65 15.04 -21.33
CA GLU A 12 3.87 15.46 -20.15
C GLU A 12 2.60 16.21 -20.58
N ILE A 13 1.46 15.74 -20.08
CA ILE A 13 0.15 16.34 -20.31
C ILE A 13 -0.43 16.79 -18.97
N THR A 14 -0.57 18.09 -18.76
CA THR A 14 -1.27 18.63 -17.58
C THR A 14 -2.77 18.66 -17.84
N LEU A 15 -3.55 17.95 -17.02
CA LEU A 15 -5.01 17.92 -17.14
C LEU A 15 -5.65 19.26 -16.75
N LYS A 16 -6.60 19.72 -17.57
CA LYS A 16 -7.32 21.00 -17.36
C LYS A 16 -8.79 20.77 -16.95
N ASN A 17 -9.47 19.82 -17.56
CA ASN A 17 -10.92 19.62 -17.44
C ASN A 17 -11.24 18.34 -16.64
N ILE A 18 -10.85 18.33 -15.37
CA ILE A 18 -11.07 17.18 -14.48
C ILE A 18 -12.52 17.22 -13.98
N ILE A 19 -13.28 16.14 -14.24
CA ILE A 19 -14.63 15.94 -13.71
C ILE A 19 -14.56 15.42 -12.27
N SER A 20 -13.71 14.42 -12.05
CA SER A 20 -13.51 13.84 -10.72
C SER A 20 -12.11 13.26 -10.61
N ALA A 21 -11.55 13.33 -9.41
CA ALA A 21 -10.32 12.65 -9.04
C ALA A 21 -10.48 12.11 -7.62
N VAL A 22 -10.26 10.81 -7.44
CA VAL A 22 -10.39 10.11 -6.15
C VAL A 22 -9.08 9.44 -5.85
N LEU A 23 -8.35 9.95 -4.86
CA LEU A 23 -7.17 9.33 -4.29
C LEU A 23 -7.58 8.48 -3.10
N THR A 24 -7.28 7.19 -3.14
CA THR A 24 -7.52 6.25 -2.05
C THR A 24 -6.20 5.82 -1.44
N GLN A 25 -6.05 6.09 -0.15
CA GLN A 25 -4.88 5.72 0.64
C GLN A 25 -5.35 4.98 1.89
N THR A 26 -4.80 3.80 2.13
CA THR A 26 -5.13 3.00 3.31
C THR A 26 -3.86 2.45 3.94
N ALA A 27 -3.89 2.22 5.26
CA ALA A 27 -2.77 1.58 5.96
C ALA A 27 -2.65 0.08 5.64
N GLU A 28 -3.74 -0.54 5.16
CA GLU A 28 -3.81 -1.98 4.90
C GLU A 28 -3.32 -2.36 3.51
N ALA A 29 -3.46 -1.45 2.53
CA ALA A 29 -3.02 -1.69 1.16
C ALA A 29 -1.60 -1.17 0.93
N ALA A 30 -0.77 -2.00 0.29
CA ALA A 30 0.58 -1.62 -0.09
C ALA A 30 0.62 -0.49 -1.12
N CYS A 31 -0.37 -0.45 -2.02
CA CYS A 31 -0.50 0.55 -3.08
C CYS A 31 -1.63 1.52 -2.78
N ASP A 32 -1.35 2.80 -2.90
CA ASP A 32 -2.38 3.83 -3.06
C ASP A 32 -2.97 3.73 -4.48
N SER A 33 -4.21 4.20 -4.68
CA SER A 33 -4.82 4.24 -6.00
C SER A 33 -5.42 5.61 -6.31
N LEU A 34 -5.38 5.99 -7.59
CA LEU A 34 -5.94 7.23 -8.09
C LEU A 34 -6.85 6.95 -9.29
N SER A 35 -8.13 7.30 -9.14
CA SER A 35 -9.11 7.25 -10.21
C SER A 35 -9.40 8.65 -10.71
N ILE A 36 -9.29 8.87 -12.01
CA ILE A 36 -9.48 10.19 -12.65
C ILE A 36 -10.49 10.07 -13.77
N LYS A 37 -11.44 11.00 -13.83
CA LYS A 37 -12.34 11.19 -14.95
C LYS A 37 -12.20 12.62 -15.47
N PHE A 38 -11.98 12.79 -16.76
CA PHE A 38 -11.77 14.10 -17.37
C PHE A 38 -12.31 14.18 -18.79
N ILE A 39 -12.49 15.42 -19.26
CA ILE A 39 -12.85 15.71 -20.65
C ILE A 39 -11.64 16.37 -21.29
N ASP A 40 -11.12 15.76 -22.31
CA ASP A 40 -10.08 16.37 -23.13
C ASP A 40 -10.09 15.79 -24.54
N ASN A 41 -9.77 16.62 -25.55
CA ASN A 41 -9.58 16.18 -26.93
C ASN A 41 -8.21 15.50 -27.14
N ILE A 42 -7.68 14.88 -26.11
CA ILE A 42 -6.45 14.10 -26.23
C ILE A 42 -6.77 12.93 -27.16
N LYS A 43 -6.12 12.90 -28.31
CA LYS A 43 -6.06 11.67 -29.13
C LYS A 43 -5.73 10.52 -28.20
N ALA A 44 -6.18 9.32 -28.52
CA ALA A 44 -5.92 8.10 -27.73
C ALA A 44 -4.41 7.86 -27.60
N VAL A 45 -3.77 8.63 -26.72
CA VAL A 45 -2.35 8.50 -26.38
C VAL A 45 -2.30 7.57 -25.18
N GLU A 46 -1.44 6.59 -25.23
CA GLU A 46 -1.23 5.64 -24.12
C GLU A 46 -0.52 6.33 -22.96
N ILE A 47 -1.12 6.26 -21.79
CA ILE A 47 -0.60 6.85 -20.55
C ILE A 47 0.16 5.80 -19.76
N GLU A 48 1.42 6.07 -19.47
CA GLU A 48 2.27 5.21 -18.63
C GLU A 48 2.15 5.57 -17.15
N LYS A 49 2.31 6.89 -16.83
CA LYS A 49 2.37 7.34 -15.43
C LYS A 49 1.42 8.49 -15.15
N VAL A 50 1.07 8.59 -13.87
CA VAL A 50 0.22 9.64 -13.33
C VAL A 50 0.89 10.27 -12.12
N LEU A 51 1.02 11.60 -12.14
CA LEU A 51 1.49 12.39 -11.00
C LEU A 51 0.36 13.30 -10.54
N ALA A 52 0.12 13.37 -9.23
CA ALA A 52 -0.82 14.33 -8.67
C ALA A 52 -0.16 15.19 -7.60
N TYR A 53 -0.44 16.48 -7.66
CA TYR A 53 0.09 17.50 -6.77
C TYR A 53 -1.04 18.22 -6.05
N LYS A 54 -0.85 18.49 -4.77
CA LYS A 54 -1.69 19.38 -3.98
C LYS A 54 -0.80 20.47 -3.38
N ASP A 55 -1.12 21.74 -3.66
CA ASP A 55 -0.35 22.89 -3.18
C ASP A 55 1.17 22.77 -3.49
N ASP A 56 1.47 22.30 -4.73
CA ASP A 56 2.80 21.99 -5.27
C ASP A 56 3.52 20.80 -4.60
N GLU A 57 2.91 20.15 -3.61
CA GLU A 57 3.41 18.93 -3.01
C GLU A 57 2.97 17.70 -3.84
N LEU A 58 3.91 16.82 -4.16
CA LEU A 58 3.63 15.54 -4.83
C LEU A 58 2.93 14.58 -3.85
N ILE A 59 1.63 14.33 -4.09
CA ILE A 59 0.81 13.45 -3.22
C ILE A 59 0.57 12.07 -3.83
N PHE A 60 0.79 11.91 -5.14
CA PHE A 60 0.66 10.63 -5.84
C PHE A 60 1.66 10.55 -7.00
N ASN A 61 2.31 9.39 -7.12
CA ASN A 61 3.19 9.02 -8.22
C ASN A 61 2.93 7.53 -8.52
N GLY A 62 2.46 7.22 -9.70
CA GLY A 62 2.05 5.86 -10.00
C GLY A 62 1.96 5.54 -11.48
N TYR A 63 1.61 4.31 -11.78
CA TYR A 63 1.47 3.75 -13.11
C TYR A 63 0.00 3.58 -13.47
N CYS A 64 -0.31 3.81 -14.74
CA CYS A 64 -1.65 3.64 -15.28
C CYS A 64 -1.93 2.16 -15.52
N ASP A 65 -2.84 1.57 -14.75
CA ASP A 65 -3.27 0.18 -14.95
C ASP A 65 -4.42 0.07 -15.95
N CYS A 66 -5.23 1.12 -16.06
CA CYS A 66 -6.40 1.09 -16.94
C CYS A 66 -6.72 2.48 -17.47
N GLN A 67 -6.83 2.57 -18.79
CA GLN A 67 -7.28 3.76 -19.52
C GLN A 67 -8.51 3.40 -20.36
N LYS A 68 -9.59 4.15 -20.20
CA LYS A 68 -10.82 3.99 -20.98
C LYS A 68 -11.22 5.34 -21.55
N SER A 69 -11.39 5.43 -22.88
CA SER A 69 -11.87 6.62 -23.55
C SER A 69 -13.17 6.30 -24.27
N ALA A 70 -14.14 7.19 -24.16
CA ALA A 70 -15.43 7.08 -24.82
C ALA A 70 -15.88 8.43 -25.37
N VAL A 71 -16.59 8.40 -26.49
CA VAL A 71 -17.28 9.55 -27.05
C VAL A 71 -18.77 9.32 -26.92
N ASP A 72 -19.48 10.20 -26.26
CA ASP A 72 -20.92 10.17 -26.10
C ASP A 72 -21.52 11.56 -26.44
N GLU A 73 -22.83 11.73 -26.21
CA GLU A 73 -23.52 13.00 -26.42
C GLU A 73 -22.96 14.16 -25.60
N LYS A 74 -22.20 13.87 -24.53
CA LYS A 74 -21.56 14.85 -23.66
C LYS A 74 -20.11 15.17 -24.07
N GLY A 75 -19.63 14.54 -25.14
CA GLY A 75 -18.30 14.74 -25.70
C GLY A 75 -17.34 13.59 -25.37
N PHE A 76 -16.06 13.87 -25.55
CA PHE A 76 -14.98 12.90 -25.33
C PHE A 76 -14.63 12.85 -23.85
N GLN A 77 -14.80 11.69 -23.22
CA GLN A 77 -14.48 11.46 -21.81
C GLN A 77 -13.41 10.37 -21.69
N THR A 78 -12.43 10.62 -20.82
CA THR A 78 -11.41 9.63 -20.48
C THR A 78 -11.46 9.33 -18.99
N TYR A 79 -11.34 8.03 -18.67
CA TYR A 79 -11.17 7.50 -17.33
C TYR A 79 -9.81 6.82 -17.21
N ILE A 80 -9.08 7.14 -16.15
CA ILE A 80 -7.81 6.52 -15.81
C ILE A 80 -7.93 5.94 -14.39
N TYR A 81 -7.42 4.72 -14.23
CA TYR A 81 -7.14 4.12 -12.94
C TYR A 81 -5.65 3.83 -12.86
N ALA A 82 -5.01 4.36 -11.83
CA ALA A 82 -3.58 4.22 -11.59
C ALA A 82 -3.33 3.70 -10.17
N ARG A 83 -2.31 2.86 -10.00
CA ARG A 83 -1.76 2.48 -8.69
C ARG A 83 -0.43 3.19 -8.47
N SER A 84 -0.12 3.50 -7.19
CA SER A 84 1.17 4.09 -6.83
C SER A 84 2.33 3.20 -7.27
N SER A 85 3.53 3.77 -7.37
CA SER A 85 4.75 3.04 -7.76
C SER A 85 5.03 1.79 -6.91
N ALA A 86 4.41 1.69 -5.73
CA ALA A 86 4.43 0.48 -4.91
C ALA A 86 3.97 -0.78 -5.66
N CYS A 87 3.16 -0.64 -6.74
CA CYS A 87 2.74 -1.76 -7.60
C CYS A 87 3.94 -2.53 -8.16
N LEU A 88 5.06 -1.87 -8.45
CA LEU A 88 6.28 -2.54 -8.90
C LEU A 88 6.84 -3.53 -7.88
N LEU A 89 6.63 -3.28 -6.58
CA LEU A 89 7.05 -4.22 -5.54
C LEU A 89 5.98 -5.26 -5.21
N VAL A 90 4.72 -5.00 -5.51
CA VAL A 90 3.61 -5.91 -5.24
C VAL A 90 3.43 -6.93 -6.34
N ASP A 91 3.57 -6.50 -7.60
CA ASP A 91 3.29 -7.33 -8.78
C ASP A 91 4.51 -8.16 -9.22
N ASN A 92 5.68 -7.94 -8.61
CA ASN A 92 6.88 -8.74 -8.89
C ASN A 92 7.17 -9.70 -7.74
N ASP A 93 7.46 -10.95 -8.09
CA ASP A 93 7.79 -12.00 -7.15
C ASP A 93 9.25 -11.90 -6.69
N ALA A 94 9.45 -12.16 -5.40
CA ALA A 94 10.76 -12.30 -4.81
C ALA A 94 11.30 -13.73 -5.08
N PHE A 95 12.61 -13.82 -5.33
CA PHE A 95 13.25 -15.14 -5.40
C PHE A 95 13.18 -15.83 -4.04
N ALA A 96 12.70 -17.07 -4.03
CA ALA A 96 12.70 -17.91 -2.84
C ALA A 96 14.14 -18.12 -2.35
N TYR A 97 14.44 -17.66 -1.16
CA TYR A 97 15.79 -17.72 -0.61
C TYR A 97 15.80 -17.65 0.92
N THR A 98 16.72 -18.37 1.54
CA THR A 98 16.94 -18.31 2.99
C THR A 98 18.12 -17.42 3.31
N TYR A 99 17.86 -16.26 3.87
CA TYR A 99 18.86 -15.30 4.33
C TYR A 99 19.36 -15.64 5.73
N ASN A 100 20.67 -15.53 5.93
CA ASN A 100 21.25 -15.63 7.27
C ASN A 100 21.43 -14.23 7.84
N CYS A 101 20.77 -13.94 8.96
CA CYS A 101 20.87 -12.67 9.69
C CYS A 101 20.67 -11.42 8.77
N PRO A 102 19.59 -11.33 7.95
CA PRO A 102 19.44 -10.20 7.06
C PRO A 102 19.05 -8.91 7.79
N SER A 103 19.35 -7.79 7.14
CA SER A 103 18.86 -6.48 7.53
C SER A 103 17.80 -5.97 6.55
N ALA A 104 17.01 -4.97 6.98
CA ALA A 104 16.06 -4.30 6.07
C ALA A 104 16.80 -3.69 4.87
N LEU A 105 18.00 -3.15 5.08
CA LEU A 105 18.83 -2.60 4.00
C LEU A 105 19.26 -3.67 2.99
N SER A 106 19.63 -4.87 3.45
CA SER A 106 20.03 -5.96 2.54
C SER A 106 18.90 -6.42 1.65
N LEU A 107 17.66 -6.54 2.17
CA LEU A 107 16.50 -6.88 1.36
C LEU A 107 16.10 -5.74 0.42
N PHE A 108 16.20 -4.49 0.88
CA PHE A 108 15.99 -3.33 0.01
C PHE A 108 16.96 -3.34 -1.18
N GLN A 109 18.25 -3.59 -0.94
CA GLN A 109 19.26 -3.67 -2.00
C GLN A 109 18.99 -4.80 -2.98
N ALA A 110 18.48 -5.94 -2.49
CA ALA A 110 18.17 -7.09 -3.32
C ALA A 110 16.89 -6.90 -4.18
N TYR A 111 15.89 -6.17 -3.67
CA TYR A 111 14.56 -6.20 -4.25
C TYR A 111 14.00 -4.85 -4.71
N ALA A 112 14.45 -3.73 -4.15
CA ALA A 112 13.82 -2.45 -4.40
C ALA A 112 14.74 -1.38 -5.02
N LYS A 113 16.04 -1.47 -4.80
CA LYS A 113 17.00 -0.47 -5.24
C LYS A 113 16.96 -0.23 -6.76
N ASP A 114 17.01 -1.31 -7.53
CA ASP A 114 17.09 -1.23 -9.00
C ASP A 114 15.77 -0.81 -9.65
N LEU A 115 14.66 -0.84 -8.89
CA LEU A 115 13.35 -0.33 -9.29
C LEU A 115 13.17 1.17 -8.98
N GLY A 116 14.22 1.86 -8.54
CA GLY A 116 14.22 3.31 -8.31
C GLY A 116 13.65 3.76 -6.97
N PHE A 117 13.48 2.84 -6.02
CA PHE A 117 13.06 3.20 -4.65
C PHE A 117 14.21 3.72 -3.81
N LYS A 118 13.87 4.50 -2.77
CA LYS A 118 14.82 5.06 -1.81
C LYS A 118 14.60 4.44 -0.43
N PHE A 119 15.69 4.13 0.25
CA PHE A 119 15.66 3.58 1.60
C PHE A 119 15.57 4.67 2.65
N LYS A 120 14.48 4.68 3.42
CA LYS A 120 14.23 5.60 4.54
C LYS A 120 13.80 4.86 5.82
N LEU A 121 14.07 3.56 5.87
CA LEU A 121 13.81 2.77 7.08
C LEU A 121 14.97 2.89 8.06
N PRO A 122 14.71 2.74 9.38
CA PRO A 122 15.77 2.40 10.31
C PRO A 122 16.48 1.13 9.86
N ASN A 123 17.78 1.05 10.03
CA ASN A 123 18.53 -0.16 9.67
C ASN A 123 18.30 -1.27 10.72
N VAL A 124 17.15 -1.90 10.67
CA VAL A 124 16.79 -3.02 11.53
C VAL A 124 17.34 -4.32 10.95
N TYR A 125 17.73 -5.24 11.80
CA TYR A 125 18.29 -6.54 11.42
C TYR A 125 17.83 -7.66 12.36
N THR A 126 17.89 -8.89 11.91
CA THR A 126 17.66 -10.08 12.74
C THR A 126 18.93 -10.94 12.83
N LEU A 127 19.14 -11.58 13.95
CA LEU A 127 20.18 -12.61 14.13
C LEU A 127 19.68 -14.01 13.76
N LYS A 128 18.43 -14.13 13.31
CA LYS A 128 17.82 -15.40 12.90
C LYS A 128 17.84 -15.53 11.38
N LYS A 129 17.67 -16.77 10.91
CA LYS A 129 17.38 -17.02 9.51
C LYS A 129 16.04 -16.41 9.15
N TYR A 130 15.96 -15.86 7.94
CA TYR A 130 14.74 -15.33 7.35
C TYR A 130 14.51 -15.99 6.00
N GLU A 131 13.36 -16.63 5.84
CA GLU A 131 12.99 -17.35 4.63
C GLU A 131 12.00 -16.53 3.81
N VAL A 132 12.35 -16.27 2.56
CA VAL A 132 11.44 -15.76 1.55
C VAL A 132 10.89 -16.96 0.79
N THR A 133 9.59 -17.18 0.92
CA THR A 133 8.91 -18.32 0.29
C THR A 133 8.61 -18.05 -1.19
N SER A 134 8.47 -19.10 -1.99
CA SER A 134 8.03 -18.98 -3.38
C SER A 134 6.65 -18.33 -3.47
N GLY A 135 6.48 -17.39 -4.41
CA GLY A 135 5.26 -16.60 -4.60
C GLY A 135 5.10 -15.42 -3.64
N ALA A 136 6.09 -15.13 -2.81
CA ALA A 136 6.12 -13.89 -2.04
C ALA A 136 6.44 -12.72 -2.98
N SER A 137 5.70 -11.61 -2.89
CA SER A 137 6.05 -10.39 -3.62
C SER A 137 7.29 -9.72 -3.03
N LEU A 138 7.96 -8.88 -3.82
CA LEU A 138 9.10 -8.07 -3.33
C LEU A 138 8.70 -7.21 -2.13
N PHE A 139 7.51 -6.59 -2.19
CA PHE A 139 6.94 -5.85 -1.06
C PHE A 139 6.76 -6.75 0.15
N GLY A 140 6.12 -7.92 -0.03
CA GLY A 140 5.85 -8.88 1.03
C GLY A 140 7.13 -9.35 1.74
N ALA A 141 8.20 -9.62 0.98
CA ALA A 141 9.49 -10.02 1.53
C ALA A 141 10.11 -8.94 2.44
N ILE A 142 10.11 -7.66 2.00
CA ILE A 142 10.65 -6.56 2.81
C ILE A 142 9.74 -6.29 4.01
N ASN A 143 8.42 -6.18 3.78
CA ASN A 143 7.43 -5.86 4.80
C ASN A 143 7.41 -6.89 5.93
N SER A 144 7.45 -8.18 5.60
CA SER A 144 7.44 -9.25 6.60
C SER A 144 8.68 -9.24 7.48
N LEU A 145 9.88 -9.01 6.90
CA LEU A 145 11.10 -8.87 7.70
C LEU A 145 11.01 -7.68 8.64
N VAL A 146 10.64 -6.50 8.12
CA VAL A 146 10.55 -5.27 8.92
C VAL A 146 9.52 -5.42 10.01
N SER A 147 8.33 -5.95 9.69
CA SER A 147 7.26 -6.18 10.68
C SER A 147 7.66 -7.18 11.75
N MET A 148 8.38 -8.25 11.40
CA MET A 148 8.88 -9.24 12.35
C MET A 148 9.84 -8.63 13.37
N ILE A 149 10.65 -7.65 12.96
CA ILE A 149 11.68 -7.05 13.82
C ILE A 149 11.13 -5.86 14.62
N SER A 150 10.36 -4.98 13.96
CA SER A 150 9.93 -3.69 14.54
C SER A 150 8.48 -3.70 15.06
N GLY A 151 7.68 -4.71 14.69
CA GLY A 151 6.24 -4.73 14.94
C GLY A 151 5.42 -3.83 14.00
N ASN A 152 6.06 -3.04 13.15
CA ASN A 152 5.42 -2.11 12.21
C ASN A 152 5.69 -2.54 10.77
N GLY A 153 4.69 -2.36 9.89
CA GLY A 153 4.85 -2.57 8.46
C GLY A 153 5.60 -1.41 7.78
N ILE A 154 5.78 -1.55 6.47
CA ILE A 154 6.34 -0.50 5.61
C ILE A 154 5.26 0.14 4.74
N ARG A 155 5.56 1.36 4.28
CA ARG A 155 4.79 2.10 3.28
C ARG A 155 5.72 2.73 2.27
N ILE A 156 5.21 2.94 1.05
CA ILE A 156 5.91 3.68 0.00
C ILE A 156 5.18 5.00 -0.20
N ASN A 157 5.90 6.12 -0.07
CA ASN A 157 5.33 7.44 -0.29
C ASN A 157 5.43 7.86 -1.77
N ALA A 158 4.82 9.00 -2.12
CA ALA A 158 4.81 9.51 -3.49
C ALA A 158 6.22 9.84 -4.04
N SER A 159 7.22 10.03 -3.18
CA SER A 159 8.62 10.25 -3.55
C SER A 159 9.41 8.96 -3.78
N ASN A 160 8.73 7.80 -3.83
CA ASN A 160 9.31 6.46 -3.95
C ASN A 160 10.22 6.10 -2.76
N GLU A 161 9.95 6.64 -1.59
CA GLU A 161 10.69 6.31 -0.39
C GLU A 161 9.96 5.19 0.38
N ILE A 162 10.71 4.16 0.75
CA ILE A 162 10.22 3.10 1.65
C ILE A 162 10.41 3.59 3.07
N ILE A 163 9.29 3.85 3.75
CA ILE A 163 9.22 4.37 5.12
C ILE A 163 8.56 3.36 6.05
N MET A 164 8.77 3.48 7.35
CA MET A 164 8.04 2.69 8.33
C MET A 164 6.61 3.22 8.49
N LEU A 165 5.65 2.32 8.55
CA LEU A 165 4.27 2.67 8.87
C LEU A 165 4.17 2.90 10.38
N GLU A 166 4.19 4.16 10.79
CA GLU A 166 4.02 4.54 12.18
C GLU A 166 2.54 4.89 12.43
N ALA A 167 2.00 4.38 13.52
CA ALA A 167 0.68 4.82 13.97
C ALA A 167 0.77 6.28 14.40
N SER A 168 -0.01 7.17 13.76
CA SER A 168 -0.14 8.55 14.23
C SER A 168 -0.69 8.57 15.64
N LYS A 169 -0.06 9.35 16.50
CA LYS A 169 -0.55 9.64 17.86
C LYS A 169 -1.49 10.84 17.89
N ASP A 170 -1.74 11.44 16.72
CA ASP A 170 -2.60 12.62 16.63
C ASP A 170 -4.05 12.23 16.88
N ILE A 171 -4.64 12.88 17.84
CA ILE A 171 -6.07 12.72 18.16
C ILE A 171 -6.85 13.75 17.35
N LEU A 172 -7.58 13.28 16.34
CA LEU A 172 -8.50 14.14 15.60
C LEU A 172 -9.79 14.35 16.41
N ASN A 173 -10.03 15.59 16.88
CA ASN A 173 -11.29 15.92 17.53
C ASN A 173 -12.36 16.22 16.48
N LEU A 174 -13.23 15.25 16.21
CA LEU A 174 -14.31 15.39 15.22
C LEU A 174 -15.32 16.49 15.54
N ASN A 175 -15.45 16.91 16.81
CA ASN A 175 -16.36 17.99 17.20
C ASN A 175 -15.96 19.36 16.62
N SER A 176 -14.72 19.51 16.15
CA SER A 176 -14.24 20.73 15.50
C SER A 176 -14.58 20.83 14.01
N TYR A 177 -15.20 19.80 13.43
CA TYR A 177 -15.51 19.72 12.01
C TYR A 177 -17.02 19.63 11.77
N PRO A 178 -17.56 20.20 10.68
CA PRO A 178 -18.94 20.00 10.30
C PRO A 178 -19.14 18.54 9.87
N ILE A 179 -19.84 17.76 10.67
CA ILE A 179 -20.14 16.35 10.39
C ILE A 179 -21.44 16.27 9.60
N LEU A 180 -21.37 15.84 8.33
CA LEU A 180 -22.55 15.66 7.49
C LEU A 180 -23.23 14.31 7.71
N SER A 181 -22.48 13.26 8.01
CA SER A 181 -23.04 11.95 8.32
C SER A 181 -22.07 11.12 9.16
N VAL A 182 -22.62 10.23 9.98
CA VAL A 182 -21.86 9.22 10.73
C VAL A 182 -22.44 7.86 10.41
N LYS A 183 -21.59 6.91 10.02
CA LYS A 183 -21.96 5.51 9.80
C LYS A 183 -21.14 4.62 10.74
N SER A 184 -21.80 3.82 11.57
CA SER A 184 -21.17 2.80 12.39
C SER A 184 -21.45 1.42 11.82
N ILE A 185 -20.40 0.61 11.65
CA ILE A 185 -20.51 -0.78 11.20
C ILE A 185 -19.82 -1.64 12.25
N ILE A 186 -20.55 -2.57 12.86
CA ILE A 186 -20.02 -3.53 13.81
C ILE A 186 -19.96 -4.90 13.11
N ASN A 187 -18.75 -5.34 12.80
CA ASN A 187 -18.53 -6.67 12.24
C ASN A 187 -18.08 -7.63 13.35
N ARG A 188 -18.90 -8.64 13.62
CA ARG A 188 -18.63 -9.66 14.64
C ARG A 188 -18.08 -10.96 14.05
N SER A 189 -17.78 -11.00 12.75
CA SER A 189 -17.32 -12.23 12.07
C SER A 189 -15.82 -12.50 12.19
N GLU A 190 -14.98 -11.50 12.46
CA GLU A 190 -13.53 -11.58 12.38
C GLU A 190 -12.79 -11.73 13.72
N PRO A 191 -13.27 -11.18 14.86
CA PRO A 191 -12.51 -11.24 16.11
C PRO A 191 -12.21 -12.66 16.56
N ILE A 192 -10.94 -12.93 16.88
CA ILE A 192 -10.43 -14.19 17.40
C ILE A 192 -10.15 -14.03 18.90
N SER A 193 -10.68 -14.93 19.71
CA SER A 193 -10.52 -14.91 21.17
C SER A 193 -9.32 -15.72 21.67
N ALA A 194 -8.90 -16.72 20.89
CA ALA A 194 -7.74 -17.54 21.23
C ALA A 194 -6.99 -18.00 19.98
N VAL A 195 -5.67 -18.09 20.10
CA VAL A 195 -4.79 -18.69 19.09
C VAL A 195 -4.00 -19.80 19.77
N HIS A 196 -4.04 -21.00 19.18
CA HIS A 196 -3.23 -22.14 19.58
C HIS A 196 -2.05 -22.28 18.63
N TYR A 197 -0.84 -22.46 19.14
CA TYR A 197 0.36 -22.56 18.33
C TYR A 197 1.34 -23.59 18.89
N LYS A 198 2.21 -24.07 18.01
CA LYS A 198 3.31 -24.96 18.36
C LYS A 198 4.58 -24.16 18.64
N LYS A 199 5.37 -24.62 19.58
CA LYS A 199 6.78 -24.21 19.64
C LYS A 199 7.57 -24.88 18.53
N GLU A 200 8.67 -24.29 18.14
CA GLU A 200 9.65 -24.89 17.24
C GLU A 200 10.04 -26.28 17.80
N PHE A 201 9.97 -27.32 16.95
CA PHE A 201 10.19 -28.72 17.28
C PHE A 201 9.13 -29.43 18.16
N SER A 202 8.00 -28.79 18.48
CA SER A 202 6.88 -29.49 19.15
C SER A 202 5.95 -30.12 18.11
N SER A 203 5.46 -31.33 18.42
CA SER A 203 4.41 -32.00 17.65
C SER A 203 3.01 -31.49 18.02
N ASN A 204 2.85 -30.92 19.20
CA ASN A 204 1.56 -30.57 19.79
C ASN A 204 1.32 -29.06 19.83
N TYR A 205 0.05 -28.65 19.82
CA TYR A 205 -0.39 -27.27 20.00
C TYR A 205 -0.54 -26.95 21.50
N ASP A 206 0.58 -26.91 22.22
CA ASP A 206 0.61 -26.78 23.69
C ASP A 206 0.58 -25.32 24.14
N CYS A 207 0.82 -24.40 23.21
CA CYS A 207 0.84 -22.98 23.53
C CYS A 207 -0.44 -22.32 23.05
N HIS A 208 -0.92 -21.37 23.84
CA HIS A 208 -2.08 -20.57 23.48
C HIS A 208 -1.92 -19.14 24.00
N THR A 209 -2.51 -18.22 23.28
CA THR A 209 -2.67 -16.83 23.69
C THR A 209 -4.13 -16.43 23.57
N TYR A 210 -4.57 -15.54 24.46
CA TYR A 210 -5.95 -15.08 24.52
C TYR A 210 -6.04 -13.57 24.33
N SER A 211 -7.03 -13.14 23.58
CA SER A 211 -7.44 -11.73 23.53
C SER A 211 -8.45 -11.48 24.65
N LYS A 212 -8.05 -10.75 25.69
CA LYS A 212 -8.96 -10.39 26.80
C LYS A 212 -10.13 -9.56 26.27
N SER A 213 -9.87 -8.55 25.45
CA SER A 213 -10.90 -7.68 24.87
C SER A 213 -11.93 -8.46 24.03
N ALA A 214 -11.47 -9.46 23.24
CA ALA A 214 -12.39 -10.28 22.48
C ALA A 214 -13.26 -11.16 23.37
N LYS A 215 -12.70 -11.73 24.45
CA LYS A 215 -13.46 -12.51 25.44
C LYS A 215 -14.47 -11.67 26.21
N ASP A 216 -14.09 -10.48 26.64
CA ASP A 216 -14.96 -9.54 27.36
C ASP A 216 -16.16 -9.10 26.49
N LEU A 217 -16.00 -9.08 25.16
CA LEU A 217 -17.06 -8.83 24.18
C LEU A 217 -17.86 -10.10 23.81
N GLY A 218 -17.60 -11.23 24.45
CA GLY A 218 -18.35 -12.49 24.26
C GLY A 218 -17.96 -13.29 23.02
N PHE A 219 -16.75 -13.11 22.48
CA PHE A 219 -16.25 -13.94 21.39
C PHE A 219 -15.63 -15.23 21.90
N SER A 220 -15.95 -16.35 21.25
CA SER A 220 -15.41 -17.69 21.55
C SER A 220 -14.84 -18.37 20.30
N ARG A 221 -14.02 -17.64 19.53
CA ARG A 221 -13.40 -18.15 18.29
C ARG A 221 -11.93 -18.45 18.52
N ASN A 222 -11.54 -19.68 18.12
CA ASN A 222 -10.18 -20.17 18.22
C ASN A 222 -9.56 -20.37 16.84
N ARG A 223 -8.27 -20.17 16.70
CA ARG A 223 -7.43 -20.55 15.56
C ARG A 223 -6.22 -21.31 15.99
#